data_7f9fc0f12e0b5d8a17d349d4c14c2d9b
#
_entry.id   7f9fc0f12e0b5d8a17d349d4c14c2d9b
#
_cell.length_a   1.000
_cell.length_b   1.000
_cell.length_c   1.000
_cell.angle_alpha   90.00
_cell.angle_beta   90.00
_cell.angle_gamma   90.00
#
_symmetry.space_group_name_H-M   'P 1'
#
loop_
_entity.id
_entity.type
_entity.pdbx_description
1 polymer ?
#
loop_
_entity_poly.entity_id
_entity_poly.type
_entity_poly.pdbx_seq_one_letter_code
_entity_poly.pdbx_strand_id
1 'polypeptide(L)'
;MSEPSITVIGAGVAGLVTALELAERGARVEILERSATLGADACSRLAGGMLAPWCEGENAAPAVTELGQQALRYWPRVHAPTCQRGTLVVAPPRDTVELGRFAARCSEHRRLDEDDIAALEPDLAGRFRHALFFAREAHLDPRAALISLQARLQALGVALHFGIDGQAAGGRVIDCRGLAARDRLADLRGVRGEMLLLHCRDLAISRPVRLLHPRFPLYIVPRGAGVFMIGATMLESAARGRATARSVMELLNAAYALHPAFAEAEIMEIGCDARPAFADNMPRLHHDGARLHVNGLYRHGFLLSPALARMAADQMLGAAPPYTSANGA
;
A
#
# COMPACT_ATOMS: atom_id res chain seq x y z
N MET A 1 -10.31 34.41 17.26
CA MET A 1 -8.99 33.73 17.37
C MET A 1 -8.98 32.72 16.23
N SER A 2 -8.04 32.84 15.27
CA SER A 2 -7.91 31.84 14.19
C SER A 2 -7.56 30.49 14.83
N GLU A 3 -8.27 29.42 14.42
CA GLU A 3 -7.92 28.07 14.85
C GLU A 3 -6.44 27.77 14.56
N PRO A 4 -5.73 27.12 15.49
CA PRO A 4 -4.33 26.81 15.28
C PRO A 4 -4.15 25.90 14.08
N SER A 5 -3.25 26.25 13.18
CA SER A 5 -2.88 25.44 12.02
C SER A 5 -2.26 24.11 12.47
N ILE A 6 -2.56 23.03 11.76
CA ILE A 6 -1.95 21.73 11.94
C ILE A 6 -0.93 21.53 10.82
N THR A 7 0.32 21.28 11.20
CA THR A 7 1.39 20.98 10.24
C THR A 7 1.54 19.46 10.09
N VAL A 8 1.38 18.94 8.87
CA VAL A 8 1.67 17.54 8.52
C VAL A 8 3.04 17.47 7.87
N ILE A 9 3.92 16.61 8.37
CA ILE A 9 5.27 16.41 7.84
C ILE A 9 5.33 15.12 7.02
N GLY A 10 5.72 15.23 5.75
CA GLY A 10 5.83 14.13 4.80
C GLY A 10 4.62 14.03 3.87
N ALA A 11 4.87 14.07 2.55
CA ALA A 11 3.85 13.95 1.48
C ALA A 11 3.81 12.53 0.86
N GLY A 12 4.09 11.51 1.65
CA GLY A 12 3.75 10.13 1.32
C GLY A 12 2.24 9.87 1.48
N VAL A 13 1.78 8.65 1.18
CA VAL A 13 0.35 8.31 1.27
C VAL A 13 -0.23 8.59 2.67
N ALA A 14 0.50 8.30 3.73
CA ALA A 14 0.04 8.54 5.10
C ALA A 14 -0.20 10.03 5.36
N GLY A 15 0.76 10.90 4.99
CA GLY A 15 0.66 12.34 5.22
C GLY A 15 -0.43 12.99 4.38
N LEU A 16 -0.50 12.65 3.09
CA LEU A 16 -1.52 13.23 2.20
C LEU A 16 -2.95 12.83 2.62
N VAL A 17 -3.16 11.55 2.98
CA VAL A 17 -4.48 11.06 3.43
C VAL A 17 -4.84 11.70 4.78
N THR A 18 -3.87 11.85 5.71
CA THR A 18 -4.10 12.51 7.00
C THR A 18 -4.43 13.98 6.84
N ALA A 19 -3.70 14.68 5.98
CA ALA A 19 -3.96 16.10 5.70
C ALA A 19 -5.33 16.30 5.05
N LEU A 20 -5.72 15.41 4.12
CA LEU A 20 -7.03 15.46 3.48
C LEU A 20 -8.16 15.24 4.49
N GLU A 21 -8.04 14.25 5.36
CA GLU A 21 -9.03 13.96 6.41
C GLU A 21 -9.23 15.17 7.35
N LEU A 22 -8.12 15.81 7.77
CA LEU A 22 -8.16 16.99 8.61
C LEU A 22 -8.81 18.17 7.89
N ALA A 23 -8.43 18.43 6.64
CA ALA A 23 -8.97 19.55 5.86
C ALA A 23 -10.47 19.36 5.55
N GLU A 24 -10.90 18.13 5.21
CA GLU A 24 -12.31 17.79 5.00
C GLU A 24 -13.15 17.98 6.28
N ARG A 25 -12.53 17.91 7.47
CA ARG A 25 -13.15 18.23 8.76
C ARG A 25 -13.06 19.72 9.16
N GLY A 26 -12.57 20.58 8.27
CA GLY A 26 -12.52 22.04 8.46
C GLY A 26 -11.26 22.53 9.19
N ALA A 27 -10.29 21.69 9.47
CA ALA A 27 -9.04 22.13 10.09
C ALA A 27 -8.17 22.91 9.09
N ARG A 28 -7.47 23.94 9.56
CA ARG A 28 -6.43 24.62 8.79
C ARG A 28 -5.17 23.78 8.77
N VAL A 29 -4.75 23.31 7.59
CA VAL A 29 -3.65 22.36 7.42
C VAL A 29 -2.62 22.89 6.44
N GLU A 30 -1.35 22.61 6.70
CA GLU A 30 -0.25 22.72 5.74
C GLU A 30 0.57 21.43 5.71
N ILE A 31 1.27 21.15 4.60
CA ILE A 31 2.13 20.00 4.45
C ILE A 31 3.56 20.46 4.16
N LEU A 32 4.52 19.91 4.91
CA LEU A 32 5.96 20.08 4.67
C LEU A 32 6.54 18.79 4.12
N GLU A 33 7.20 18.85 2.95
CA GLU A 33 7.83 17.70 2.31
C GLU A 33 9.29 18.04 1.95
N ARG A 34 10.22 17.21 2.39
CA ARG A 34 11.66 17.41 2.15
C ARG A 34 12.06 17.22 0.69
N SER A 35 11.36 16.36 -0.05
CA SER A 35 11.63 16.13 -1.47
C SER A 35 11.23 17.35 -2.30
N ALA A 36 11.92 17.56 -3.43
CA ALA A 36 11.61 18.67 -4.34
C ALA A 36 10.28 18.50 -5.09
N THR A 37 9.79 17.26 -5.20
CA THR A 37 8.53 16.94 -5.91
C THR A 37 7.76 15.84 -5.20
N LEU A 38 6.47 15.75 -5.51
CA LEU A 38 5.56 14.76 -4.93
C LEU A 38 6.08 13.34 -5.14
N GLY A 39 6.19 12.59 -4.05
CA GLY A 39 6.52 11.17 -4.06
C GLY A 39 7.96 10.82 -4.43
N ALA A 40 8.84 11.79 -4.73
CA ALA A 40 10.20 11.52 -5.20
C ALA A 40 10.96 10.56 -4.28
N ASP A 41 10.89 10.79 -2.95
CA ASP A 41 11.55 9.97 -1.93
C ASP A 41 10.57 9.12 -1.09
N ALA A 42 9.31 9.05 -1.48
CA ALA A 42 8.32 8.28 -0.74
C ALA A 42 8.22 6.84 -1.25
N CYS A 43 8.38 5.85 -0.35
CA CYS A 43 8.18 4.44 -0.69
C CYS A 43 6.78 4.14 -1.24
N SER A 44 5.80 5.00 -0.95
CA SER A 44 4.42 4.92 -1.46
C SER A 44 4.35 4.88 -2.99
N ARG A 45 5.26 5.58 -3.68
CA ARG A 45 5.30 5.64 -5.15
C ARG A 45 5.65 4.29 -5.80
N LEU A 46 6.30 3.39 -5.06
CA LEU A 46 6.72 2.05 -5.50
C LEU A 46 5.80 0.94 -4.98
N ALA A 47 4.67 1.31 -4.35
CA ALA A 47 3.73 0.34 -3.81
C ALA A 47 2.94 -0.41 -4.90
N GLY A 48 2.46 -1.59 -4.57
CA GLY A 48 1.56 -2.37 -5.43
C GLY A 48 0.19 -1.72 -5.63
N GLY A 49 -0.28 -0.94 -4.67
CA GLY A 49 -1.59 -0.29 -4.76
C GLY A 49 -2.76 -1.26 -4.61
N MET A 50 -2.53 -2.45 -4.07
CA MET A 50 -3.59 -3.39 -3.74
C MET A 50 -4.38 -2.90 -2.52
N LEU A 51 -5.70 -2.93 -2.64
CA LEU A 51 -6.67 -2.69 -1.58
C LEU A 51 -7.34 -4.03 -1.26
N ALA A 52 -6.58 -4.91 -0.60
CA ALA A 52 -6.86 -6.33 -0.49
C ALA A 52 -6.93 -6.79 0.98
N PRO A 53 -7.89 -6.27 1.78
CA PRO A 53 -7.93 -6.51 3.22
C PRO A 53 -8.09 -7.98 3.59
N TRP A 54 -8.88 -8.74 2.83
CA TRP A 54 -9.11 -10.15 3.15
C TRP A 54 -7.96 -11.05 2.72
N CYS A 55 -7.31 -10.74 1.59
CA CYS A 55 -6.13 -11.44 1.11
C CYS A 55 -4.92 -11.26 2.06
N GLU A 56 -4.84 -10.11 2.77
CA GLU A 56 -3.82 -9.87 3.79
C GLU A 56 -4.01 -10.72 5.06
N GLY A 57 -5.22 -11.24 5.32
CA GLY A 57 -5.52 -12.12 6.46
C GLY A 57 -4.64 -13.37 6.55
N GLU A 58 -3.95 -13.75 5.46
CA GLU A 58 -2.98 -14.86 5.47
C GLU A 58 -1.86 -14.67 6.50
N ASN A 59 -1.30 -13.45 6.58
CA ASN A 59 -0.08 -13.18 7.35
C ASN A 59 -0.16 -11.93 8.22
N ALA A 60 -1.25 -11.17 8.15
CA ALA A 60 -1.44 -9.95 8.92
C ALA A 60 -2.35 -10.19 10.13
N ALA A 61 -2.21 -9.34 11.15
CA ALA A 61 -3.10 -9.35 12.29
C ALA A 61 -4.56 -9.04 11.84
N PRO A 62 -5.59 -9.59 12.52
CA PRO A 62 -7.00 -9.36 12.17
C PRO A 62 -7.39 -7.88 12.01
N ALA A 63 -6.79 -7.00 12.81
CA ALA A 63 -7.01 -5.56 12.73
C ALA A 63 -6.62 -4.95 11.35
N VAL A 64 -5.67 -5.55 10.61
CA VAL A 64 -5.33 -5.11 9.25
C VAL A 64 -6.51 -5.35 8.30
N THR A 65 -7.14 -6.52 8.39
CA THR A 65 -8.33 -6.83 7.60
C THR A 65 -9.49 -5.89 7.97
N GLU A 66 -9.72 -5.67 9.25
CA GLU A 66 -10.83 -4.87 9.76
C GLU A 66 -10.69 -3.39 9.36
N LEU A 67 -9.54 -2.78 9.67
CA LEU A 67 -9.26 -1.38 9.33
C LEU A 67 -9.13 -1.17 7.82
N GLY A 68 -8.56 -2.16 7.11
CA GLY A 68 -8.32 -2.11 5.67
C GLY A 68 -9.60 -2.05 4.82
N GLN A 69 -10.73 -2.54 5.32
CA GLN A 69 -12.01 -2.45 4.61
C GLN A 69 -12.44 -1.00 4.36
N GLN A 70 -12.00 -0.05 5.16
CA GLN A 70 -12.28 1.38 4.97
C GLN A 70 -11.69 1.92 3.66
N ALA A 71 -10.55 1.37 3.23
CA ALA A 71 -9.90 1.76 1.98
C ALA A 71 -10.78 1.52 0.75
N LEU A 72 -11.61 0.47 0.76
CA LEU A 72 -12.49 0.12 -0.35
C LEU A 72 -13.61 1.16 -0.60
N ARG A 73 -13.99 1.93 0.44
CA ARG A 73 -14.94 3.04 0.33
C ARG A 73 -14.24 4.38 0.14
N TYR A 74 -13.05 4.54 0.72
CA TYR A 74 -12.29 5.79 0.69
C TYR A 74 -11.74 6.09 -0.72
N TRP A 75 -10.99 5.12 -1.30
CA TRP A 75 -10.25 5.37 -2.53
C TRP A 75 -11.12 5.69 -3.74
N PRO A 76 -12.26 5.01 -4.02
CA PRO A 76 -13.11 5.39 -5.15
C PRO A 76 -13.63 6.83 -5.07
N ARG A 77 -13.82 7.37 -3.86
CA ARG A 77 -14.24 8.76 -3.62
C ARG A 77 -13.12 9.76 -3.90
N VAL A 78 -11.87 9.39 -3.58
CA VAL A 78 -10.69 10.28 -3.67
C VAL A 78 -9.98 10.15 -5.01
N HIS A 79 -9.95 8.96 -5.57
CA HIS A 79 -9.27 8.60 -6.81
C HIS A 79 -10.20 7.75 -7.67
N ALA A 80 -10.96 8.38 -8.57
CA ALA A 80 -11.97 7.71 -9.39
C ALA A 80 -11.46 6.52 -10.23
N PRO A 81 -10.18 6.50 -10.73
CA PRO A 81 -9.62 5.32 -11.40
C PRO A 81 -9.36 4.11 -10.53
N THR A 82 -9.78 4.10 -9.24
CA THR A 82 -9.71 2.90 -8.40
C THR A 82 -10.52 1.76 -9.02
N CYS A 83 -9.85 0.63 -9.25
CA CYS A 83 -10.41 -0.51 -9.96
C CYS A 83 -10.93 -1.57 -8.96
N GLN A 84 -12.24 -1.80 -8.92
CA GLN A 84 -12.92 -2.77 -8.05
C GLN A 84 -13.22 -4.08 -8.82
N ARG A 85 -12.19 -4.81 -9.22
CA ARG A 85 -12.32 -6.07 -9.99
C ARG A 85 -11.93 -7.31 -9.18
N GLY A 86 -11.69 -7.15 -7.89
CA GLY A 86 -11.25 -8.24 -7.02
C GLY A 86 -9.78 -8.59 -7.17
N THR A 87 -9.34 -9.58 -6.40
CA THR A 87 -7.99 -10.17 -6.42
C THR A 87 -8.09 -11.65 -6.68
N LEU A 88 -7.23 -12.18 -7.57
CA LEU A 88 -7.10 -13.59 -7.84
C LEU A 88 -5.85 -14.15 -7.14
N VAL A 89 -5.99 -15.25 -6.41
CA VAL A 89 -4.86 -15.95 -5.78
C VAL A 89 -4.72 -17.32 -6.44
N VAL A 90 -3.53 -17.60 -6.97
CA VAL A 90 -3.20 -18.84 -7.68
C VAL A 90 -1.96 -19.50 -7.10
N ALA A 91 -1.82 -20.80 -7.28
CA ALA A 91 -0.62 -21.55 -6.95
C ALA A 91 -0.17 -22.39 -8.15
N PRO A 92 1.14 -22.66 -8.31
CA PRO A 92 1.61 -23.62 -9.31
C PRO A 92 0.89 -24.97 -9.17
N PRO A 93 0.68 -25.73 -10.24
CA PRO A 93 -0.07 -26.99 -10.20
C PRO A 93 0.43 -28.02 -9.18
N ARG A 94 1.72 -28.00 -8.84
CA ARG A 94 2.33 -28.86 -7.82
C ARG A 94 2.15 -28.37 -6.38
N ASP A 95 1.75 -27.10 -6.21
CA ASP A 95 1.69 -26.42 -4.90
C ASP A 95 0.24 -26.10 -4.49
N THR A 96 -0.75 -26.86 -4.96
CA THR A 96 -2.19 -26.62 -4.70
C THR A 96 -2.57 -26.69 -3.22
N VAL A 97 -1.78 -27.39 -2.39
CA VAL A 97 -1.95 -27.44 -0.94
C VAL A 97 -1.83 -26.04 -0.32
N GLU A 98 -1.00 -25.17 -0.91
CA GLU A 98 -0.82 -23.80 -0.43
C GLU A 98 -2.10 -22.96 -0.62
N LEU A 99 -2.91 -23.20 -1.66
CA LEU A 99 -4.23 -22.56 -1.80
C LEU A 99 -5.16 -22.95 -0.66
N GLY A 100 -5.15 -24.21 -0.24
CA GLY A 100 -5.95 -24.67 0.90
C GLY A 100 -5.52 -24.02 2.21
N ARG A 101 -4.21 -23.90 2.46
CA ARG A 101 -3.64 -23.23 3.63
C ARG A 101 -3.97 -21.73 3.65
N PHE A 102 -3.86 -21.09 2.49
CA PHE A 102 -4.22 -19.69 2.32
C PHE A 102 -5.71 -19.47 2.60
N ALA A 103 -6.57 -20.29 2.00
CA ALA A 103 -8.02 -20.23 2.19
C ALA A 103 -8.44 -20.38 3.66
N ALA A 104 -7.76 -21.24 4.42
CA ALA A 104 -8.07 -21.46 5.84
C ALA A 104 -7.76 -20.25 6.74
N ARG A 105 -6.90 -19.32 6.28
CA ARG A 105 -6.51 -18.10 7.02
C ARG A 105 -7.24 -16.85 6.57
N CYS A 106 -7.88 -16.90 5.41
CA CYS A 106 -8.56 -15.75 4.81
C CYS A 106 -10.07 -15.96 4.77
N SER A 107 -10.82 -14.89 4.90
CA SER A 107 -12.28 -14.85 4.72
C SER A 107 -12.67 -14.21 3.38
N GLU A 108 -13.96 -14.23 3.05
CA GLU A 108 -14.56 -13.50 1.92
C GLU A 108 -14.00 -13.89 0.53
N HIS A 109 -13.58 -15.15 0.36
CA HIS A 109 -13.14 -15.67 -0.94
C HIS A 109 -14.10 -16.72 -1.49
N ARG A 110 -14.12 -16.87 -2.81
CA ARG A 110 -14.74 -17.96 -3.56
C ARG A 110 -13.65 -18.84 -4.17
N ARG A 111 -13.84 -20.16 -4.14
CA ARG A 111 -12.99 -21.09 -4.88
C ARG A 111 -13.42 -21.11 -6.33
N LEU A 112 -12.46 -21.06 -7.24
CA LEU A 112 -12.65 -21.14 -8.67
C LEU A 112 -12.02 -22.42 -9.21
N ASP A 113 -12.67 -23.01 -10.20
CA ASP A 113 -12.09 -24.04 -11.07
C ASP A 113 -11.46 -23.43 -12.33
N GLU A 114 -11.02 -24.27 -13.26
CA GLU A 114 -10.33 -23.87 -14.48
C GLU A 114 -11.23 -23.04 -15.41
N ASP A 115 -12.51 -23.42 -15.53
CA ASP A 115 -13.47 -22.71 -16.38
C ASP A 115 -13.82 -21.34 -15.81
N ASP A 116 -14.02 -21.25 -14.50
CA ASP A 116 -14.19 -19.99 -13.77
C ASP A 116 -12.99 -19.04 -13.98
N ILE A 117 -11.77 -19.59 -13.91
CA ILE A 117 -10.53 -18.80 -14.09
C ILE A 117 -10.47 -18.29 -15.54
N ALA A 118 -10.74 -19.15 -16.52
CA ALA A 118 -10.75 -18.78 -17.94
C ALA A 118 -11.79 -17.72 -18.26
N ALA A 119 -12.97 -17.81 -17.64
CA ALA A 119 -14.02 -16.80 -17.80
C ALA A 119 -13.65 -15.45 -17.16
N LEU A 120 -12.93 -15.48 -16.03
CA LEU A 120 -12.55 -14.30 -15.28
C LEU A 120 -11.32 -13.57 -15.86
N GLU A 121 -10.32 -14.33 -16.30
CA GLU A 121 -9.06 -13.88 -16.91
C GLU A 121 -8.69 -14.84 -18.06
N PRO A 122 -9.15 -14.56 -19.28
CA PRO A 122 -8.95 -15.46 -20.43
C PRO A 122 -7.49 -15.81 -20.70
N ASP A 123 -6.56 -14.89 -20.44
CA ASP A 123 -5.12 -15.12 -20.63
C ASP A 123 -4.53 -16.09 -19.59
N LEU A 124 -5.27 -16.44 -18.55
CA LEU A 124 -4.88 -17.48 -17.60
C LEU A 124 -5.53 -18.84 -17.86
N ALA A 125 -6.30 -18.99 -18.94
CA ALA A 125 -6.93 -20.24 -19.32
C ALA A 125 -5.91 -21.39 -19.46
N GLY A 126 -6.23 -22.56 -18.91
CA GLY A 126 -5.38 -23.75 -18.97
C GLY A 126 -4.11 -23.70 -18.09
N ARG A 127 -3.88 -22.60 -17.37
CA ARG A 127 -2.65 -22.43 -16.57
C ARG A 127 -2.80 -22.87 -15.12
N PHE A 128 -3.98 -22.69 -14.55
CA PHE A 128 -4.27 -23.00 -13.16
C PHE A 128 -5.58 -23.78 -13.05
N ARG A 129 -5.57 -24.91 -12.34
CA ARG A 129 -6.78 -25.72 -12.12
C ARG A 129 -7.69 -25.15 -11.04
N HIS A 130 -7.13 -24.43 -10.09
CA HIS A 130 -7.86 -23.84 -8.96
C HIS A 130 -7.30 -22.47 -8.61
N ALA A 131 -8.19 -21.60 -8.13
CA ALA A 131 -7.85 -20.30 -7.61
C ALA A 131 -8.74 -19.92 -6.42
N LEU A 132 -8.36 -18.85 -5.70
CA LEU A 132 -9.25 -18.16 -4.76
C LEU A 132 -9.53 -16.77 -5.34
N PHE A 133 -10.78 -16.36 -5.31
CA PHE A 133 -11.20 -15.07 -5.81
C PHE A 133 -11.84 -14.23 -4.71
N PHE A 134 -11.24 -13.07 -4.45
CA PHE A 134 -11.68 -12.06 -3.48
C PHE A 134 -12.41 -10.94 -4.22
N ALA A 135 -13.69 -11.17 -4.52
CA ALA A 135 -14.49 -10.31 -5.42
C ALA A 135 -14.62 -8.85 -4.96
N ARG A 136 -14.57 -8.59 -3.66
CA ARG A 136 -14.80 -7.26 -3.06
C ARG A 136 -13.53 -6.41 -2.96
N GLU A 137 -12.37 -6.95 -3.31
CA GLU A 137 -11.10 -6.25 -3.28
C GLU A 137 -10.91 -5.34 -4.49
N ALA A 138 -9.97 -4.42 -4.37
CA ALA A 138 -9.70 -3.41 -5.38
C ALA A 138 -8.19 -3.17 -5.53
N HIS A 139 -7.83 -2.37 -6.53
CA HIS A 139 -6.48 -1.84 -6.69
C HIS A 139 -6.50 -0.46 -7.33
N LEU A 140 -5.37 0.23 -7.24
CA LEU A 140 -5.16 1.53 -7.84
C LEU A 140 -3.70 1.70 -8.30
N ASP A 141 -3.45 2.71 -9.14
CA ASP A 141 -2.09 3.18 -9.39
C ASP A 141 -1.66 4.11 -8.25
N PRO A 142 -0.63 3.76 -7.46
CA PRO A 142 -0.13 4.58 -6.36
C PRO A 142 0.28 6.00 -6.77
N ARG A 143 0.93 6.15 -7.92
CA ARG A 143 1.42 7.44 -8.40
C ARG A 143 0.27 8.35 -8.80
N ALA A 144 -0.68 7.82 -9.56
CA ALA A 144 -1.89 8.54 -9.92
C ALA A 144 -2.74 8.89 -8.69
N ALA A 145 -2.81 8.01 -7.70
CA ALA A 145 -3.53 8.27 -6.46
C ALA A 145 -2.89 9.38 -5.62
N LEU A 146 -1.54 9.45 -5.55
CA LEU A 146 -0.85 10.56 -4.88
C LEU A 146 -1.13 11.90 -5.57
N ILE A 147 -1.15 11.93 -6.91
CA ILE A 147 -1.51 13.13 -7.70
C ILE A 147 -2.97 13.55 -7.42
N SER A 148 -3.90 12.58 -7.36
CA SER A 148 -5.30 12.87 -7.02
C SER A 148 -5.46 13.46 -5.62
N LEU A 149 -4.72 12.93 -4.64
CA LEU A 149 -4.69 13.48 -3.28
C LEU A 149 -4.15 14.92 -3.26
N GLN A 150 -3.05 15.18 -3.95
CA GLN A 150 -2.49 16.53 -4.07
C GLN A 150 -3.51 17.51 -4.67
N ALA A 151 -4.16 17.13 -5.78
CA ALA A 151 -5.15 17.98 -6.44
C ALA A 151 -6.34 18.30 -5.51
N ARG A 152 -6.83 17.32 -4.74
CA ARG A 152 -7.91 17.56 -3.76
C ARG A 152 -7.48 18.48 -2.62
N LEU A 153 -6.28 18.28 -2.09
CA LEU A 153 -5.71 19.14 -1.05
C LEU A 153 -5.60 20.59 -1.52
N GLN A 154 -5.09 20.80 -2.74
CA GLN A 154 -5.02 22.13 -3.37
C GLN A 154 -6.39 22.77 -3.55
N ALA A 155 -7.39 21.99 -3.98
CA ALA A 155 -8.77 22.47 -4.11
C ALA A 155 -9.39 22.89 -2.77
N LEU A 156 -8.92 22.32 -1.65
CA LEU A 156 -9.31 22.71 -0.28
C LEU A 156 -8.44 23.85 0.29
N GLY A 157 -7.52 24.41 -0.49
CA GLY A 157 -6.63 25.47 -0.06
C GLY A 157 -5.49 25.04 0.86
N VAL A 158 -5.19 23.74 0.94
CA VAL A 158 -4.07 23.22 1.72
C VAL A 158 -2.75 23.53 1.00
N ALA A 159 -1.84 24.23 1.68
CA ALA A 159 -0.51 24.52 1.17
C ALA A 159 0.40 23.29 1.25
N LEU A 160 1.08 22.95 0.15
CA LEU A 160 2.12 21.91 0.10
C LEU A 160 3.46 22.58 -0.19
N HIS A 161 4.37 22.48 0.75
CA HIS A 161 5.70 23.09 0.68
C HIS A 161 6.74 21.99 0.44
N PHE A 162 7.32 21.97 -0.75
CA PHE A 162 8.37 21.04 -1.14
C PHE A 162 9.76 21.59 -0.86
N GLY A 163 10.75 20.71 -0.66
CA GLY A 163 12.12 21.07 -0.32
C GLY A 163 12.29 21.54 1.12
N ILE A 164 11.32 21.32 1.99
CA ILE A 164 11.33 21.74 3.40
C ILE A 164 11.38 20.52 4.31
N ASP A 165 12.46 20.40 5.10
CA ASP A 165 12.52 19.42 6.19
C ASP A 165 11.75 19.96 7.41
N GLY A 166 10.63 19.33 7.72
CA GLY A 166 9.73 19.76 8.80
C GLY A 166 10.20 19.39 10.22
N GLN A 167 11.44 18.94 10.43
CA GLN A 167 11.91 18.50 11.76
C GLN A 167 11.77 19.59 12.83
N ALA A 168 12.00 20.84 12.49
CA ALA A 168 11.90 22.00 13.38
C ALA A 168 10.47 22.56 13.53
N ALA A 169 9.46 21.99 12.87
CA ALA A 169 8.09 22.45 12.97
C ALA A 169 7.60 22.37 14.42
N GLY A 170 7.02 23.47 14.90
CA GLY A 170 6.43 23.58 16.23
C GLY A 170 4.91 23.64 16.21
N GLY A 171 4.28 23.68 17.37
CA GLY A 171 2.82 23.71 17.49
C GLY A 171 2.18 22.32 17.33
N ARG A 172 1.01 22.28 16.69
CA ARG A 172 0.28 21.00 16.45
C ARG A 172 0.83 20.31 15.22
N VAL A 173 1.61 19.25 15.42
CA VAL A 173 2.33 18.55 14.34
C VAL A 173 1.89 17.09 14.22
N ILE A 174 1.63 16.64 12.99
CA ILE A 174 1.51 15.22 12.68
C ILE A 174 2.70 14.81 11.81
N ASP A 175 3.49 13.87 12.30
CA ASP A 175 4.69 13.37 11.65
C ASP A 175 4.42 12.07 10.87
N CYS A 176 4.42 12.18 9.53
CA CYS A 176 4.21 11.08 8.58
C CYS A 176 5.46 10.80 7.73
N ARG A 177 6.68 11.09 8.24
CA ARG A 177 7.96 10.98 7.50
C ARG A 177 8.39 9.55 7.17
N GLY A 178 7.58 8.54 7.51
CA GLY A 178 7.92 7.15 7.26
C GLY A 178 9.23 6.75 7.93
N LEU A 179 10.14 6.10 7.21
CA LEU A 179 11.39 5.62 7.77
C LEU A 179 12.33 6.76 8.28
N ALA A 180 12.15 7.97 7.79
CA ALA A 180 12.93 9.12 8.27
C ALA A 180 12.62 9.48 9.74
N ALA A 181 11.46 9.09 10.27
CA ALA A 181 11.10 9.32 11.67
C ALA A 181 11.86 8.43 12.68
N ARG A 182 12.84 7.63 12.24
CA ARG A 182 13.73 6.85 13.16
C ARG A 182 14.56 7.70 14.10
N ASP A 183 14.73 8.98 13.79
CA ASP A 183 15.32 9.96 14.71
C ASP A 183 14.54 10.14 16.01
N ARG A 184 13.23 9.82 15.99
CA ARG A 184 12.30 9.92 17.13
C ARG A 184 11.65 8.60 17.52
N LEU A 185 11.52 7.67 16.60
CA LEU A 185 10.92 6.34 16.79
C LEU A 185 12.03 5.28 16.68
N ALA A 186 12.71 5.03 17.81
CA ALA A 186 13.89 4.16 17.86
C ALA A 186 13.57 2.68 17.50
N ASP A 187 12.34 2.22 17.72
CA ASP A 187 11.86 0.88 17.41
C ASP A 187 11.39 0.71 15.97
N LEU A 188 11.41 1.79 15.17
CA LEU A 188 11.06 1.76 13.77
C LEU A 188 12.18 1.11 12.94
N ARG A 189 11.88 0.05 12.19
CA ARG A 189 12.80 -0.67 11.31
C ARG A 189 12.44 -0.48 9.84
N GLY A 190 13.42 -0.73 8.97
CA GLY A 190 13.20 -0.73 7.53
C GLY A 190 12.99 -2.14 7.00
N VAL A 191 11.99 -2.34 6.14
CA VAL A 191 11.82 -3.57 5.36
C VAL A 191 11.92 -3.23 3.89
N ARG A 192 13.08 -3.56 3.32
CA ARG A 192 13.40 -3.30 1.92
C ARG A 192 12.52 -4.12 1.00
N GLY A 193 12.05 -3.50 -0.08
CA GLY A 193 11.33 -4.15 -1.16
C GLY A 193 11.78 -3.66 -2.51
N GLU A 194 11.97 -4.60 -3.42
CA GLU A 194 12.18 -4.31 -4.84
C GLU A 194 10.95 -4.68 -5.65
N MET A 195 10.72 -3.92 -6.71
CA MET A 195 9.61 -4.10 -7.63
C MET A 195 10.06 -3.82 -9.07
N LEU A 196 9.29 -4.35 -10.02
CA LEU A 196 9.48 -4.08 -11.44
C LEU A 196 8.20 -3.46 -12.03
N LEU A 197 8.36 -2.54 -12.97
CA LEU A 197 7.32 -2.21 -13.94
C LEU A 197 7.69 -2.87 -15.26
N LEU A 198 6.82 -3.73 -15.75
CA LEU A 198 6.98 -4.44 -17.01
C LEU A 198 5.88 -4.00 -17.99
N HIS A 199 6.24 -3.85 -19.26
CA HIS A 199 5.28 -3.66 -20.34
C HIS A 199 5.21 -4.96 -21.16
N CYS A 200 4.08 -5.64 -21.09
CA CYS A 200 3.79 -6.89 -21.81
C CYS A 200 2.55 -6.68 -22.66
N ARG A 201 2.76 -6.56 -23.99
CA ARG A 201 1.68 -6.24 -24.96
C ARG A 201 0.73 -7.41 -25.18
N ASP A 202 1.25 -8.62 -25.02
CA ASP A 202 0.54 -9.87 -25.34
C ASP A 202 -0.20 -10.45 -24.13
N LEU A 203 -0.45 -9.61 -23.10
CA LEU A 203 -1.10 -10.04 -21.86
C LEU A 203 -2.11 -8.99 -21.39
N ALA A 204 -3.33 -9.43 -21.12
CA ALA A 204 -4.46 -8.57 -20.75
C ALA A 204 -5.09 -8.96 -19.40
N ILE A 205 -4.28 -9.13 -18.36
CA ILE A 205 -4.77 -9.36 -16.99
C ILE A 205 -5.42 -8.08 -16.46
N SER A 206 -6.65 -8.19 -15.95
CA SER A 206 -7.50 -7.05 -15.58
C SER A 206 -7.55 -6.74 -14.08
N ARG A 207 -7.01 -7.61 -13.23
CA ARG A 207 -7.01 -7.52 -11.77
C ARG A 207 -5.70 -7.97 -11.15
N PRO A 208 -5.41 -7.65 -9.89
CA PRO A 208 -4.26 -8.20 -9.21
C PRO A 208 -4.30 -9.73 -9.17
N VAL A 209 -3.18 -10.35 -9.53
CA VAL A 209 -2.98 -11.80 -9.37
C VAL A 209 -1.86 -12.03 -8.38
N ARG A 210 -2.15 -12.76 -7.31
CA ARG A 210 -1.17 -13.20 -6.32
C ARG A 210 -0.78 -14.65 -6.62
N LEU A 211 0.48 -14.87 -6.95
CA LEU A 211 1.05 -16.19 -7.09
C LEU A 211 1.64 -16.65 -5.76
N LEU A 212 1.13 -17.74 -5.21
CA LEU A 212 1.71 -18.39 -4.03
C LEU A 212 2.99 -19.10 -4.46
N HIS A 213 4.12 -18.45 -4.18
CA HIS A 213 5.42 -18.98 -4.50
C HIS A 213 6.11 -19.48 -3.21
N PRO A 214 6.80 -20.65 -3.21
CA PRO A 214 7.36 -21.26 -1.99
C PRO A 214 8.43 -20.40 -1.30
N ARG A 215 9.07 -19.46 -2.00
CA ARG A 215 10.13 -18.61 -1.42
C ARG A 215 9.65 -17.19 -1.09
N PHE A 216 8.73 -16.63 -1.87
CA PHE A 216 8.21 -15.28 -1.65
C PHE A 216 6.85 -15.10 -2.35
N PRO A 217 5.90 -14.44 -1.71
CA PRO A 217 4.64 -14.12 -2.36
C PRO A 217 4.88 -13.07 -3.44
N LEU A 218 4.51 -13.42 -4.68
CA LEU A 218 4.51 -12.49 -5.80
C LEU A 218 3.09 -11.96 -6.00
N TYR A 219 2.98 -10.69 -6.34
CA TYR A 219 1.76 -10.13 -6.90
C TYR A 219 2.07 -9.37 -8.18
N ILE A 220 1.15 -9.50 -9.15
CA ILE A 220 1.16 -8.77 -10.41
C ILE A 220 -0.06 -7.86 -10.40
N VAL A 221 0.14 -6.56 -10.54
CA VAL A 221 -0.92 -5.56 -10.49
C VAL A 221 -0.97 -4.78 -11.79
N PRO A 222 -2.07 -4.87 -12.56
CA PRO A 222 -2.20 -4.12 -13.80
C PRO A 222 -2.23 -2.61 -13.57
N ARG A 223 -1.61 -1.88 -14.49
CA ARG A 223 -1.59 -0.41 -14.55
C ARG A 223 -2.31 0.16 -15.77
N GLY A 224 -2.92 -0.71 -16.60
CA GLY A 224 -3.48 -0.38 -17.89
C GLY A 224 -2.45 -0.39 -19.02
N ALA A 225 -2.94 -0.40 -20.27
CA ALA A 225 -2.12 -0.37 -21.48
C ALA A 225 -0.96 -1.40 -21.51
N GLY A 226 -1.18 -2.62 -21.01
CA GLY A 226 -0.16 -3.67 -20.99
C GLY A 226 0.96 -3.47 -19.95
N VAL A 227 0.85 -2.46 -19.08
CA VAL A 227 1.82 -2.22 -18.01
C VAL A 227 1.41 -2.97 -16.74
N PHE A 228 2.37 -3.66 -16.13
CA PHE A 228 2.18 -4.44 -14.90
C PHE A 228 3.24 -4.09 -13.86
N MET A 229 2.81 -3.90 -12.62
CA MET A 229 3.70 -3.84 -11.48
C MET A 229 3.88 -5.24 -10.91
N ILE A 230 5.13 -5.68 -10.81
CA ILE A 230 5.53 -6.97 -10.26
C ILE A 230 6.19 -6.73 -8.91
N GLY A 231 5.70 -7.36 -7.88
CA GLY A 231 6.21 -7.12 -6.52
C GLY A 231 5.95 -8.29 -5.56
N ALA A 232 6.61 -8.26 -4.51
CA ALA A 232 7.78 -7.50 -4.15
C ALA A 232 8.65 -8.32 -3.21
N THR A 233 9.94 -8.09 -3.24
CA THR A 233 10.83 -8.68 -2.25
C THR A 233 10.55 -8.15 -0.84
N MET A 234 10.93 -8.91 0.18
CA MET A 234 10.84 -8.54 1.59
C MET A 234 12.16 -8.91 2.27
N LEU A 235 12.99 -7.91 2.51
CA LEU A 235 14.31 -8.08 3.12
C LEU A 235 14.41 -7.22 4.38
N GLU A 236 14.86 -7.79 5.48
CA GLU A 236 15.10 -7.06 6.73
C GLU A 236 16.31 -6.14 6.56
N SER A 237 16.06 -4.96 6.01
CA SER A 237 17.09 -3.96 5.72
C SER A 237 16.45 -2.58 5.55
N ALA A 238 17.14 -1.54 6.05
CA ALA A 238 16.76 -0.15 5.83
C ALA A 238 17.45 0.46 4.58
N ALA A 239 18.21 -0.34 3.82
CA ALA A 239 18.93 0.15 2.64
C ALA A 239 17.96 0.53 1.51
N ARG A 240 18.12 1.75 0.99
CA ARG A 240 17.31 2.34 -0.08
C ARG A 240 18.06 2.41 -1.42
N GLY A 241 19.11 1.63 -1.55
CA GLY A 241 19.96 1.59 -2.75
C GLY A 241 19.29 0.87 -3.93
N ARG A 242 20.07 0.61 -4.97
CA ARG A 242 19.61 -0.08 -6.18
C ARG A 242 19.22 -1.53 -5.88
N ALA A 243 18.24 -2.07 -6.62
CA ALA A 243 17.87 -3.48 -6.55
C ALA A 243 19.05 -4.39 -6.92
N THR A 244 19.09 -5.57 -6.28
CA THR A 244 20.14 -6.56 -6.57
C THR A 244 19.76 -7.40 -7.80
N ALA A 245 20.75 -7.90 -8.52
CA ALA A 245 20.53 -8.81 -9.63
C ALA A 245 19.71 -10.04 -9.21
N ARG A 246 19.99 -10.60 -8.01
CA ARG A 246 19.22 -11.73 -7.46
C ARG A 246 17.73 -11.37 -7.34
N SER A 247 17.38 -10.26 -6.72
CA SER A 247 15.99 -9.85 -6.53
C SER A 247 15.26 -9.65 -7.87
N VAL A 248 15.93 -9.03 -8.84
CA VAL A 248 15.36 -8.84 -10.18
C VAL A 248 15.09 -10.18 -10.87
N MET A 249 16.07 -11.11 -10.83
CA MET A 249 15.90 -12.46 -11.38
C MET A 249 14.77 -13.23 -10.71
N GLU A 250 14.64 -13.15 -9.39
CA GLU A 250 13.57 -13.80 -8.63
C GLU A 250 12.19 -13.27 -9.04
N LEU A 251 12.04 -11.96 -9.18
CA LEU A 251 10.78 -11.34 -9.62
C LEU A 251 10.43 -11.69 -11.06
N LEU A 252 11.41 -11.67 -11.98
CA LEU A 252 11.22 -12.05 -13.38
C LEU A 252 10.86 -13.53 -13.52
N ASN A 253 11.55 -14.42 -12.81
CA ASN A 253 11.24 -15.85 -12.80
C ASN A 253 9.82 -16.13 -12.30
N ALA A 254 9.38 -15.43 -11.26
CA ALA A 254 8.03 -15.61 -10.72
C ALA A 254 6.96 -15.04 -11.67
N ALA A 255 7.23 -13.91 -12.35
CA ALA A 255 6.36 -13.39 -13.39
C ALA A 255 6.24 -14.37 -14.57
N TYR A 256 7.35 -14.93 -15.03
CA TYR A 256 7.39 -15.97 -16.06
C TYR A 256 6.64 -17.23 -15.64
N ALA A 257 6.77 -17.65 -14.38
CA ALA A 257 6.01 -18.80 -13.85
C ALA A 257 4.49 -18.54 -13.85
N LEU A 258 4.06 -17.31 -13.64
CA LEU A 258 2.65 -16.95 -13.78
C LEU A 258 2.22 -17.04 -15.25
N HIS A 259 2.93 -16.35 -16.16
CA HIS A 259 2.61 -16.36 -17.58
C HIS A 259 3.87 -16.20 -18.45
N PRO A 260 4.07 -17.08 -19.49
CA PRO A 260 5.29 -17.07 -20.32
C PRO A 260 5.44 -15.78 -21.14
N ALA A 261 4.37 -15.04 -21.46
CA ALA A 261 4.46 -13.77 -22.16
C ALA A 261 5.36 -12.74 -21.42
N PHE A 262 5.55 -12.87 -20.11
CA PHE A 262 6.48 -12.02 -19.38
C PHE A 262 7.95 -12.21 -19.75
N ALA A 263 8.31 -13.29 -20.47
CA ALA A 263 9.67 -13.48 -20.97
C ALA A 263 10.08 -12.37 -21.96
N GLU A 264 9.11 -11.89 -22.75
CA GLU A 264 9.32 -10.88 -23.78
C GLU A 264 8.88 -9.47 -23.32
N ALA A 265 8.53 -9.31 -22.05
CA ALA A 265 8.10 -8.01 -21.52
C ALA A 265 9.28 -7.03 -21.41
N GLU A 266 9.04 -5.79 -21.79
CA GLU A 266 10.01 -4.70 -21.65
C GLU A 266 10.12 -4.29 -20.17
N ILE A 267 11.34 -4.19 -19.60
CA ILE A 267 11.58 -3.67 -18.26
C ILE A 267 11.57 -2.15 -18.30
N MET A 268 10.48 -1.54 -17.85
CA MET A 268 10.32 -0.09 -17.83
C MET A 268 11.00 0.57 -16.63
N GLU A 269 10.94 -0.08 -15.47
CA GLU A 269 11.51 0.46 -14.23
C GLU A 269 11.86 -0.68 -13.26
N ILE A 270 12.96 -0.48 -12.54
CA ILE A 270 13.36 -1.29 -11.39
C ILE A 270 13.34 -0.38 -10.17
N GLY A 271 12.39 -0.60 -9.27
CA GLY A 271 12.22 0.21 -8.07
C GLY A 271 12.73 -0.50 -6.81
N CYS A 272 13.29 0.28 -5.88
CA CYS A 272 13.74 -0.20 -4.58
C CYS A 272 13.55 0.87 -3.52
N ASP A 273 12.91 0.49 -2.40
CA ASP A 273 12.83 1.35 -1.22
C ASP A 273 12.64 0.52 0.06
N ALA A 274 12.74 1.17 1.22
CA ALA A 274 12.52 0.54 2.52
C ALA A 274 11.19 1.03 3.13
N ARG A 275 10.34 0.08 3.49
CA ARG A 275 9.05 0.33 4.14
C ARG A 275 9.28 0.53 5.64
N PRO A 276 8.64 1.53 6.27
CA PRO A 276 8.68 1.70 7.72
C PRO A 276 7.83 0.63 8.42
N ALA A 277 8.40 -0.10 9.36
CA ALA A 277 7.70 -1.14 10.12
C ALA A 277 8.12 -1.14 11.59
N PHE A 278 7.20 -1.48 12.47
CA PHE A 278 7.49 -1.89 13.84
C PHE A 278 7.69 -3.40 13.92
N ALA A 279 8.14 -3.91 15.05
CA ALA A 279 8.46 -5.34 15.21
C ALA A 279 7.28 -6.27 14.92
N ASP A 280 6.06 -5.85 15.26
CA ASP A 280 4.80 -6.58 15.03
C ASP A 280 4.17 -6.33 13.66
N ASN A 281 4.78 -5.50 12.81
CA ASN A 281 4.25 -5.04 11.52
C ASN A 281 2.91 -4.27 11.61
N MET A 282 2.53 -3.82 12.80
CA MET A 282 1.31 -3.03 13.00
C MET A 282 1.63 -1.54 12.99
N PRO A 283 0.86 -0.73 12.26
CA PRO A 283 1.01 0.72 12.31
C PRO A 283 0.55 1.27 13.66
N ARG A 284 1.10 2.43 14.02
CA ARG A 284 0.79 3.09 15.28
C ARG A 284 0.58 4.58 15.11
N LEU A 285 -0.31 5.12 15.96
CA LEU A 285 -0.33 6.51 16.35
C LEU A 285 0.45 6.63 17.65
N HIS A 286 1.53 7.42 17.64
CA HIS A 286 2.40 7.57 18.79
C HIS A 286 2.63 9.05 19.12
N HIS A 287 2.38 9.44 20.37
CA HIS A 287 2.65 10.79 20.86
C HIS A 287 4.09 10.91 21.36
N ASP A 288 4.78 11.94 20.87
CA ASP A 288 6.06 12.40 21.37
C ASP A 288 5.90 13.89 21.73
N GLY A 289 5.54 14.18 22.97
CA GLY A 289 5.15 15.51 23.41
C GLY A 289 3.92 16.03 22.64
N ALA A 290 4.08 17.18 21.97
CA ALA A 290 3.02 17.80 21.18
C ALA A 290 2.91 17.23 19.75
N ARG A 291 3.77 16.30 19.36
CA ARG A 291 3.84 15.69 18.04
C ARG A 291 3.14 14.35 18.04
N LEU A 292 2.26 14.14 17.05
CA LEU A 292 1.62 12.86 16.79
C LEU A 292 2.31 12.19 15.60
N HIS A 293 2.86 11.01 15.77
CA HIS A 293 3.40 10.21 14.67
C HIS A 293 2.35 9.25 14.12
N VAL A 294 2.23 9.20 12.79
CA VAL A 294 1.45 8.19 12.05
C VAL A 294 2.44 7.37 11.25
N ASN A 295 2.81 6.17 11.72
CA ASN A 295 3.92 5.43 11.15
C ASN A 295 3.76 3.91 11.26
N GLY A 296 4.72 3.18 10.66
CA GLY A 296 4.76 1.72 10.73
C GLY A 296 3.79 1.01 9.79
N LEU A 297 3.31 1.68 8.73
CA LEU A 297 2.33 1.10 7.81
C LEU A 297 2.87 -0.09 6.98
N TYR A 298 4.17 -0.37 7.04
CA TYR A 298 4.79 -1.53 6.41
C TYR A 298 4.41 -1.64 4.92
N ARG A 299 3.78 -2.73 4.52
CA ARG A 299 3.28 -2.95 3.15
C ARG A 299 1.83 -2.49 2.94
N HIS A 300 1.18 -2.00 3.99
CA HIS A 300 -0.25 -1.68 4.00
C HIS A 300 -0.55 -0.17 3.85
N GLY A 301 0.38 0.62 3.31
CA GLY A 301 0.25 2.08 3.23
C GLY A 301 -1.08 2.55 2.64
N PHE A 302 -1.43 2.13 1.42
CA PHE A 302 -2.69 2.49 0.78
C PHE A 302 -3.91 1.84 1.44
N LEU A 303 -3.74 0.67 2.02
CA LEU A 303 -4.83 -0.06 2.69
C LEU A 303 -5.21 0.57 4.04
N LEU A 304 -4.24 0.99 4.85
CA LEU A 304 -4.49 1.42 6.23
C LEU A 304 -4.46 2.93 6.43
N SER A 305 -3.88 3.72 5.51
CA SER A 305 -3.84 5.19 5.66
C SER A 305 -5.21 5.82 5.91
N PRO A 306 -6.33 5.40 5.27
CA PRO A 306 -7.63 6.00 5.55
C PRO A 306 -8.09 5.82 7.01
N ALA A 307 -7.91 4.63 7.57
CA ALA A 307 -8.29 4.35 8.95
C ALA A 307 -7.41 5.13 9.95
N LEU A 308 -6.09 5.13 9.72
CA LEU A 308 -5.14 5.84 10.59
C LEU A 308 -5.32 7.35 10.51
N ALA A 309 -5.59 7.89 9.33
CA ALA A 309 -5.85 9.32 9.16
C ALA A 309 -7.09 9.76 9.95
N ARG A 310 -8.17 8.97 9.90
CA ARG A 310 -9.36 9.23 10.71
C ARG A 310 -9.04 9.21 12.19
N MET A 311 -8.33 8.19 12.68
CA MET A 311 -7.94 8.09 14.09
C MET A 311 -7.02 9.27 14.51
N ALA A 312 -6.09 9.68 13.64
CA ALA A 312 -5.23 10.84 13.90
C ALA A 312 -6.02 12.15 13.96
N ALA A 313 -7.00 12.33 13.05
CA ALA A 313 -7.88 13.49 13.06
C ALA A 313 -8.75 13.52 14.32
N ASP A 314 -9.29 12.38 14.77
CA ASP A 314 -10.07 12.28 16.01
C ASP A 314 -9.24 12.74 17.22
N GLN A 315 -7.97 12.33 17.32
CA GLN A 315 -7.07 12.76 18.40
C GLN A 315 -6.69 14.24 18.31
N MET A 316 -6.43 14.73 17.10
CA MET A 316 -6.00 16.12 16.90
C MET A 316 -7.14 17.13 17.05
N LEU A 317 -8.36 16.78 16.72
CA LEU A 317 -9.51 17.68 16.78
C LEU A 317 -10.34 17.52 18.05
N GLY A 318 -9.96 16.59 18.96
CA GLY A 318 -10.63 16.38 20.23
C GLY A 318 -11.96 15.63 20.12
N ALA A 319 -12.23 14.95 19.00
CA ALA A 319 -13.34 14.02 18.90
C ALA A 319 -12.97 12.73 19.66
N ALA A 320 -13.91 12.17 20.44
CA ALA A 320 -13.65 10.92 21.15
C ALA A 320 -13.39 9.78 20.16
N PRO A 321 -12.36 8.95 20.35
CA PRO A 321 -12.08 7.85 19.46
C PRO A 321 -13.24 6.85 19.50
N PRO A 322 -13.78 6.41 18.35
CA PRO A 322 -14.85 5.42 18.31
C PRO A 322 -14.39 3.99 18.69
N TYR A 323 -13.11 3.83 19.06
CA TYR A 323 -12.55 2.51 19.36
C TYR A 323 -11.50 2.60 20.46
N THR A 324 -11.86 2.25 21.67
CA THR A 324 -10.87 1.84 22.68
C THR A 324 -10.60 0.35 22.46
N SER A 325 -9.43 0.02 21.90
CA SER A 325 -8.93 -1.35 21.96
C SER A 325 -8.73 -1.71 23.43
N ALA A 326 -9.55 -2.61 23.93
CA ALA A 326 -9.29 -3.29 25.17
C ALA A 326 -8.01 -4.14 25.02
N ASN A 327 -6.89 -3.60 25.44
CA ASN A 327 -5.67 -4.33 25.77
C ASN A 327 -5.16 -3.76 27.08
N GLY A 328 -5.70 -4.31 28.16
CA GLY A 328 -5.22 -4.18 29.51
C GLY A 328 -5.40 -5.51 30.20
N ALA A 329 -4.34 -6.09 30.57
CA ALA A 329 -4.02 -7.22 31.43
C ALA A 329 -3.38 -8.40 30.71
#